data_41c4e7b206645ea04ed9c55d705b12db
#
_entry.id   41c4e7b206645ea04ed9c55d705b12db
#
_cell.length_a   1.000
_cell.length_b   1.000
_cell.length_c   1.000
_cell.angle_alpha   90.00
_cell.angle_beta   90.00
_cell.angle_gamma   90.00
#
_symmetry.space_group_name_H-M   'P 1'
#
loop_
_entity.id
_entity.type
_entity.pdbx_description
1 polymer ?
#
loop_
_entity_poly.entity_id
_entity_poly.type
_entity_poly.pdbx_seq_one_letter_code
_entity_poly.pdbx_strand_id
1 'polypeptide(L)'
;MNFNFSNLNTAEFSSNAGQHLRPYNIYKVNLTKIEKTELKGSKDPNAVYPVVALEFTGCGEDKGVFTTNLFIPTTEQDGERPVYKNNDGHEYKRPSRFENFQYTLMQIVTVLNPDGAKKIQENGKKLQAAIEKDLVAGINLFVDLIIKALTGKDKVETNLKLVGRNNNGTVYAALPNACGLNKEGDIFPTNFIGDNLFFTNYELTQQKKYQNAKPTPMEDNNPDKSDSDDLNLDDIEL
;
A
#
# COMPACT_ATOMS: atom_id res chain seq x y z
N MET A 1 -37.15 -4.57 -22.30
CA MET A 1 -36.61 -3.21 -22.20
C MET A 1 -35.37 -3.15 -23.09
N ASN A 2 -35.40 -2.32 -24.16
CA ASN A 2 -34.23 -2.14 -25.02
C ASN A 2 -33.38 -1.01 -24.41
N PHE A 3 -32.24 -1.32 -23.87
CA PHE A 3 -31.26 -0.32 -23.46
C PHE A 3 -30.52 0.17 -24.71
N ASN A 4 -30.71 1.45 -25.05
CA ASN A 4 -30.01 2.08 -26.16
C ASN A 4 -28.73 2.76 -25.62
N PHE A 5 -27.58 2.12 -25.86
CA PHE A 5 -26.26 2.61 -25.42
C PHE A 5 -25.61 3.59 -26.42
N SER A 6 -26.32 4.00 -27.48
CA SER A 6 -25.76 4.84 -28.54
C SER A 6 -25.49 6.30 -28.13
N ASN A 7 -25.93 6.75 -26.95
CA ASN A 7 -25.71 8.10 -26.42
C ASN A 7 -24.71 8.18 -25.25
N LEU A 8 -24.03 7.09 -24.93
CA LEU A 8 -22.90 7.16 -24.03
C LEU A 8 -21.73 7.83 -24.76
N ASN A 9 -21.45 9.07 -24.39
CA ASN A 9 -20.30 9.80 -24.91
C ASN A 9 -19.03 9.14 -24.43
N THR A 10 -18.52 8.19 -25.20
CA THR A 10 -17.30 7.41 -24.86
C THR A 10 -16.07 8.30 -24.70
N ALA A 11 -16.10 9.54 -25.20
CA ALA A 11 -15.00 10.50 -25.03
C ALA A 11 -14.86 11.02 -23.59
N GLU A 12 -15.96 11.10 -22.83
CA GLU A 12 -15.88 11.51 -21.42
C GLU A 12 -15.49 10.37 -20.48
N PHE A 13 -15.75 9.11 -20.86
CA PHE A 13 -15.29 7.95 -20.11
C PHE A 13 -13.81 7.60 -20.37
N SER A 14 -13.23 8.06 -21.48
CA SER A 14 -11.87 7.72 -21.88
C SER A 14 -10.79 8.60 -21.26
N SER A 15 -11.14 9.69 -20.54
CA SER A 15 -10.12 10.66 -20.16
C SER A 15 -9.38 10.37 -18.84
N ASN A 16 -9.94 9.59 -17.91
CA ASN A 16 -9.26 9.29 -16.64
C ASN A 16 -9.57 7.90 -16.00
N ALA A 17 -10.55 7.16 -16.50
CA ALA A 17 -10.86 5.83 -16.01
C ALA A 17 -9.89 4.82 -16.63
N GLY A 18 -8.88 4.42 -15.87
CA GLY A 18 -8.02 3.29 -16.23
C GLY A 18 -6.53 3.58 -16.36
N GLN A 19 -6.06 4.81 -16.20
CA GLN A 19 -4.61 5.04 -16.18
C GLN A 19 -4.07 4.78 -14.77
N HIS A 20 -3.35 3.68 -14.60
CA HIS A 20 -2.66 3.38 -13.35
C HIS A 20 -1.33 4.12 -13.27
N LEU A 21 -1.00 4.62 -12.08
CA LEU A 21 0.33 5.14 -11.80
C LEU A 21 1.35 3.99 -11.90
N ARG A 22 2.46 4.24 -12.60
CA ARG A 22 3.46 3.21 -12.91
C ARG A 22 4.46 3.01 -11.76
N PRO A 23 5.08 1.83 -11.65
CA PRO A 23 6.14 1.60 -10.67
C PRO A 23 7.39 2.44 -10.95
N TYR A 24 8.23 2.60 -9.93
CA TYR A 24 9.53 3.30 -9.95
C TYR A 24 9.42 4.75 -10.38
N ASN A 25 8.43 5.46 -9.83
CA ASN A 25 8.28 6.90 -10.04
C ASN A 25 7.80 7.60 -8.75
N ILE A 26 7.96 8.92 -8.72
CA ILE A 26 7.42 9.79 -7.68
C ILE A 26 6.36 10.65 -8.34
N TYR A 27 5.15 10.63 -7.80
CA TYR A 27 3.99 11.31 -8.34
C TYR A 27 3.46 12.33 -7.37
N LYS A 28 2.94 13.42 -7.88
CA LYS A 28 2.13 14.37 -7.11
C LYS A 28 0.69 13.85 -7.05
N VAL A 29 0.19 13.60 -5.84
CA VAL A 29 -1.08 12.90 -5.63
C VAL A 29 -1.91 13.52 -4.52
N ASN A 30 -3.21 13.21 -4.52
CA ASN A 30 -4.12 13.34 -3.37
C ASN A 30 -4.54 11.94 -2.90
N LEU A 31 -4.70 11.76 -1.59
CA LEU A 31 -5.37 10.58 -1.03
C LEU A 31 -6.88 10.77 -1.18
N THR A 32 -7.47 10.16 -2.21
CA THR A 32 -8.89 10.32 -2.54
C THR A 32 -9.80 9.36 -1.79
N LYS A 33 -9.24 8.23 -1.31
CA LYS A 33 -10.01 7.25 -0.54
C LYS A 33 -9.16 6.61 0.53
N ILE A 34 -9.75 6.49 1.72
CA ILE A 34 -9.28 5.63 2.80
C ILE A 34 -10.49 5.04 3.50
N GLU A 35 -10.57 3.72 3.55
CA GLU A 35 -11.68 3.03 4.21
C GLU A 35 -11.24 1.68 4.77
N LYS A 36 -11.91 1.22 5.81
CA LYS A 36 -11.82 -0.16 6.29
C LYS A 36 -12.84 -1.00 5.55
N THR A 37 -12.37 -2.09 4.94
CA THR A 37 -13.20 -3.02 4.16
C THR A 37 -12.68 -4.44 4.31
N GLU A 38 -13.26 -5.37 3.57
CA GLU A 38 -12.91 -6.78 3.61
C GLU A 38 -12.64 -7.28 2.18
N LEU A 39 -11.62 -8.10 2.04
CA LEU A 39 -11.32 -8.82 0.81
C LEU A 39 -11.63 -10.30 0.98
N LYS A 40 -12.23 -10.89 -0.02
CA LYS A 40 -12.40 -12.35 -0.10
C LYS A 40 -11.11 -13.00 -0.55
N GLY A 41 -10.77 -14.13 0.03
CA GLY A 41 -9.62 -14.91 -0.40
C GLY A 41 -9.80 -15.46 -1.82
N SER A 42 -8.75 -15.40 -2.64
CA SER A 42 -8.78 -15.94 -4.00
C SER A 42 -8.84 -17.48 -4.00
N LYS A 43 -8.13 -18.12 -3.07
CA LYS A 43 -8.09 -19.59 -2.92
C LYS A 43 -9.26 -20.15 -2.09
N ASP A 44 -9.72 -19.40 -1.10
CA ASP A 44 -10.87 -19.74 -0.27
C ASP A 44 -11.87 -18.57 -0.27
N PRO A 45 -12.95 -18.63 -1.05
CA PRO A 45 -13.97 -17.58 -1.09
C PRO A 45 -14.67 -17.33 0.25
N ASN A 46 -14.56 -18.26 1.22
CA ASN A 46 -15.10 -18.09 2.56
C ASN A 46 -14.11 -17.39 3.50
N ALA A 47 -12.84 -17.35 3.15
CA ALA A 47 -11.85 -16.56 3.89
C ALA A 47 -12.07 -15.08 3.62
N VAL A 48 -12.15 -14.30 4.71
CA VAL A 48 -12.36 -12.85 4.66
C VAL A 48 -11.21 -12.18 5.38
N TYR A 49 -10.55 -11.24 4.70
CA TYR A 49 -9.38 -10.54 5.21
C TYR A 49 -9.72 -9.06 5.42
N PRO A 50 -9.67 -8.54 6.65
CA PRO A 50 -9.87 -7.12 6.89
C PRO A 50 -8.69 -6.32 6.34
N VAL A 51 -9.00 -5.23 5.64
CA VAL A 51 -8.00 -4.36 5.01
C VAL A 51 -8.34 -2.88 5.20
N VAL A 52 -7.31 -2.05 5.13
CA VAL A 52 -7.45 -0.61 4.87
C VAL A 52 -7.20 -0.40 3.38
N ALA A 53 -8.24 -0.07 2.64
CA ALA A 53 -8.16 0.28 1.23
C ALA A 53 -7.74 1.75 1.09
N LEU A 54 -6.72 1.99 0.28
CA LEU A 54 -6.19 3.32 -0.03
C LEU A 54 -6.29 3.57 -1.52
N GLU A 55 -6.68 4.80 -1.90
CA GLU A 55 -6.65 5.27 -3.27
C GLU A 55 -5.96 6.63 -3.34
N PHE A 56 -4.96 6.72 -4.20
CA PHE A 56 -4.25 7.95 -4.50
C PHE A 56 -4.51 8.34 -5.96
N THR A 57 -4.95 9.56 -6.17
CA THR A 57 -5.19 10.11 -7.50
C THR A 57 -4.12 11.13 -7.83
N GLY A 58 -3.51 11.00 -9.00
CA GLY A 58 -2.50 11.91 -9.49
C GLY A 58 -3.04 13.31 -9.76
N CYS A 59 -2.22 14.32 -9.50
CA CYS A 59 -2.54 15.74 -9.64
C CYS A 59 -1.74 16.40 -10.78
N GLY A 60 -2.30 17.43 -11.39
CA GLY A 60 -1.62 18.20 -12.42
C GLY A 60 -1.28 17.38 -13.65
N GLU A 61 0.02 17.20 -13.93
CA GLU A 61 0.54 16.39 -15.04
C GLU A 61 0.56 14.89 -14.73
N ASP A 62 0.57 14.52 -13.45
CA ASP A 62 0.61 13.15 -12.95
C ASP A 62 -0.79 12.54 -12.95
N LYS A 63 -1.32 12.25 -14.14
CA LYS A 63 -2.64 11.64 -14.29
C LYS A 63 -2.60 10.15 -14.01
N GLY A 64 -3.60 9.65 -13.28
CA GLY A 64 -3.76 8.23 -12.99
C GLY A 64 -4.15 7.96 -11.55
N VAL A 65 -4.39 6.69 -11.26
CA VAL A 65 -4.83 6.23 -9.93
C VAL A 65 -3.89 5.12 -9.46
N PHE A 66 -3.58 5.12 -8.18
CA PHE A 66 -2.93 4.02 -7.49
C PHE A 66 -3.82 3.55 -6.35
N THR A 67 -4.20 2.28 -6.38
CA THR A 67 -4.97 1.64 -5.31
C THR A 67 -4.13 0.58 -4.62
N THR A 68 -4.27 0.46 -3.31
CA THR A 68 -3.61 -0.58 -2.55
C THR A 68 -4.42 -0.97 -1.34
N ASN A 69 -4.27 -2.22 -0.90
CA ASN A 69 -4.92 -2.75 0.29
C ASN A 69 -3.84 -3.12 1.31
N LEU A 70 -3.94 -2.52 2.49
CA LEU A 70 -3.10 -2.85 3.62
C LEU A 70 -3.86 -3.85 4.50
N PHE A 71 -3.39 -5.09 4.54
CA PHE A 71 -3.99 -6.12 5.40
C PHE A 71 -3.86 -5.72 6.87
N ILE A 72 -5.00 -5.70 7.58
CA ILE A 72 -5.03 -5.39 9.00
C ILE A 72 -4.49 -6.62 9.74
N PRO A 73 -3.43 -6.47 10.54
CA PRO A 73 -2.90 -7.55 11.37
C PRO A 73 -3.98 -8.06 12.34
N THR A 74 -4.17 -9.36 12.41
CA THR A 74 -5.23 -9.98 13.25
C THR A 74 -4.70 -11.06 14.19
N THR A 75 -3.43 -11.42 14.05
CA THR A 75 -2.79 -12.49 14.83
C THR A 75 -1.53 -11.98 15.53
N GLU A 76 -1.15 -12.64 16.64
CA GLU A 76 0.12 -12.34 17.32
C GLU A 76 1.32 -12.57 16.41
N GLN A 77 1.23 -13.53 15.50
CA GLN A 77 2.28 -13.82 14.52
C GLN A 77 2.57 -12.63 13.60
N ASP A 78 1.59 -11.78 13.29
CA ASP A 78 1.80 -10.55 12.51
C ASP A 78 2.70 -9.53 13.23
N GLY A 79 2.85 -9.65 14.55
CA GLY A 79 3.77 -8.86 15.37
C GLY A 79 5.20 -9.43 15.42
N GLU A 80 5.41 -10.67 14.99
CA GLU A 80 6.72 -11.29 14.99
C GLU A 80 7.56 -10.79 13.80
N ARG A 81 8.85 -10.52 14.07
CA ARG A 81 9.78 -10.12 13.01
C ARG A 81 10.30 -11.36 12.29
N PRO A 82 10.01 -11.51 10.98
CA PRO A 82 10.47 -12.68 10.24
C PRO A 82 11.99 -12.70 10.12
N VAL A 83 12.57 -13.90 10.22
CA VAL A 83 14.00 -14.15 10.07
C VAL A 83 14.27 -14.66 8.67
N TYR A 84 15.20 -14.02 7.96
CA TYR A 84 15.66 -14.39 6.64
C TYR A 84 17.12 -14.79 6.66
N LYS A 85 17.52 -15.65 5.74
CA LYS A 85 18.91 -15.96 5.45
C LYS A 85 19.30 -15.36 4.10
N ASN A 86 20.44 -14.66 4.06
CA ASN A 86 21.01 -14.25 2.79
C ASN A 86 21.72 -15.44 2.10
N ASN A 87 22.21 -15.22 0.90
CA ASN A 87 22.93 -16.25 0.12
C ASN A 87 24.19 -16.77 0.83
N ASP A 88 24.77 -16.02 1.74
CA ASP A 88 25.96 -16.38 2.54
C ASP A 88 25.59 -17.11 3.84
N GLY A 89 24.28 -17.38 4.06
CA GLY A 89 23.77 -18.07 5.24
C GLY A 89 23.62 -17.19 6.49
N HIS A 90 23.89 -15.89 6.42
CA HIS A 90 23.68 -14.97 7.54
C HIS A 90 22.19 -14.70 7.75
N GLU A 91 21.75 -14.85 8.99
CA GLU A 91 20.40 -14.53 9.40
C GLU A 91 20.25 -13.03 9.64
N TYR A 92 19.13 -12.48 9.18
CA TYR A 92 18.72 -11.10 9.46
C TYR A 92 17.22 -11.04 9.69
N LYS A 93 16.79 -10.10 10.51
CA LYS A 93 15.37 -9.85 10.75
C LYS A 93 14.86 -8.78 9.78
N ARG A 94 13.57 -8.82 9.50
CA ARG A 94 12.85 -7.73 8.83
C ARG A 94 11.80 -7.17 9.77
N PRO A 95 11.30 -5.94 9.55
CA PRO A 95 10.15 -5.44 10.28
C PRO A 95 8.97 -6.40 10.17
N SER A 96 8.20 -6.54 11.24
CA SER A 96 6.99 -7.35 11.24
C SER A 96 5.91 -6.72 10.34
N ARG A 97 4.87 -7.49 10.02
CA ARG A 97 3.70 -6.97 9.29
C ARG A 97 3.04 -5.84 10.07
N PHE A 98 2.91 -5.99 11.38
CA PHE A 98 2.33 -4.96 12.24
C PHE A 98 3.14 -3.66 12.21
N GLU A 99 4.47 -3.76 12.34
CA GLU A 99 5.35 -2.59 12.28
C GLU A 99 5.23 -1.86 10.95
N ASN A 100 5.32 -2.57 9.81
CA ASN A 100 5.14 -1.96 8.49
C ASN A 100 3.76 -1.34 8.31
N PHE A 101 2.70 -2.01 8.75
CA PHE A 101 1.33 -1.51 8.70
C PHE A 101 1.19 -0.20 9.49
N GLN A 102 1.66 -0.20 10.74
CA GLN A 102 1.62 0.97 11.61
C GLN A 102 2.42 2.14 11.03
N TYR A 103 3.66 1.91 10.60
CA TYR A 103 4.51 2.94 10.00
C TYR A 103 3.92 3.49 8.70
N THR A 104 3.31 2.63 7.86
CA THR A 104 2.65 3.07 6.62
C THR A 104 1.54 4.06 6.93
N LEU A 105 0.61 3.71 7.80
CA LEU A 105 -0.52 4.58 8.14
C LEU A 105 -0.07 5.85 8.86
N MET A 106 0.88 5.75 9.79
CA MET A 106 1.39 6.91 10.51
C MET A 106 2.13 7.90 9.61
N GLN A 107 2.89 7.44 8.61
CA GLN A 107 3.53 8.34 7.64
C GLN A 107 2.49 9.10 6.83
N ILE A 108 1.44 8.43 6.35
CA ILE A 108 0.36 9.07 5.60
C ILE A 108 -0.30 10.16 6.46
N VAL A 109 -0.66 9.84 7.70
CA VAL A 109 -1.27 10.84 8.61
C VAL A 109 -0.31 11.98 8.92
N THR A 110 0.97 11.69 9.18
CA THR A 110 1.96 12.72 9.52
C THR A 110 2.12 13.74 8.39
N VAL A 111 2.07 13.28 7.15
CA VAL A 111 2.20 14.16 5.98
C VAL A 111 0.90 14.93 5.69
N LEU A 112 -0.24 14.25 5.71
CA LEU A 112 -1.51 14.87 5.31
C LEU A 112 -2.23 15.61 6.44
N ASN A 113 -1.98 15.23 7.70
CA ASN A 113 -2.56 15.85 8.90
C ASN A 113 -1.60 15.76 10.10
N PRO A 114 -0.55 16.62 10.17
CA PRO A 114 0.43 16.58 11.26
C PRO A 114 -0.17 16.71 12.66
N ASP A 115 -1.20 17.54 12.82
CA ASP A 115 -1.91 17.70 14.11
C ASP A 115 -2.66 16.43 14.51
N GLY A 116 -3.26 15.75 13.53
CA GLY A 116 -3.89 14.44 13.74
C GLY A 116 -2.87 13.38 14.17
N ALA A 117 -1.71 13.35 13.52
CA ALA A 117 -0.62 12.45 13.88
C ALA A 117 -0.13 12.67 15.32
N LYS A 118 0.06 13.94 15.72
CA LYS A 118 0.46 14.29 17.09
C LYS A 118 -0.56 13.78 18.12
N LYS A 119 -1.86 13.98 17.87
CA LYS A 119 -2.92 13.50 18.78
C LYS A 119 -2.92 11.97 18.90
N ILE A 120 -2.65 11.23 17.80
CA ILE A 120 -2.54 9.77 17.83
C ILE A 120 -1.32 9.36 18.66
N GLN A 121 -0.18 10.01 18.50
CA GLN A 121 1.05 9.76 19.26
C GLN A 121 0.87 10.04 20.76
N GLU A 122 0.21 11.13 21.12
CA GLU A 122 -0.12 11.47 22.53
C GLU A 122 -1.00 10.39 23.19
N ASN A 123 -1.83 9.70 22.41
CA ASN A 123 -2.62 8.58 22.88
C ASN A 123 -1.91 7.21 22.74
N GLY A 124 -0.64 7.18 22.33
CA GLY A 124 0.10 5.95 22.05
C GLY A 124 0.10 4.94 23.18
N LYS A 125 0.28 5.37 24.45
CA LYS A 125 0.21 4.47 25.61
C LYS A 125 -1.17 3.82 25.80
N LYS A 126 -2.25 4.55 25.52
CA LYS A 126 -3.63 4.01 25.61
C LYS A 126 -3.88 3.02 24.48
N LEU A 127 -3.41 3.30 23.29
CA LEU A 127 -3.49 2.40 22.15
C LEU A 127 -2.71 1.11 22.41
N GLN A 128 -1.50 1.23 22.93
CA GLN A 128 -0.67 0.08 23.30
C GLN A 128 -1.38 -0.80 24.33
N ALA A 129 -1.92 -0.23 25.41
CA ALA A 129 -2.69 -0.95 26.41
C ALA A 129 -3.96 -1.61 25.83
N ALA A 130 -4.61 -0.98 24.86
CA ALA A 130 -5.76 -1.58 24.18
C ALA A 130 -5.35 -2.80 23.34
N ILE A 131 -4.23 -2.71 22.61
CA ILE A 131 -3.65 -3.79 21.80
C ILE A 131 -3.23 -4.97 22.69
N GLU A 132 -2.59 -4.71 23.81
CA GLU A 132 -2.15 -5.73 24.77
C GLU A 132 -3.34 -6.45 25.42
N LYS A 133 -4.45 -5.76 25.61
CA LYS A 133 -5.68 -6.34 26.17
C LYS A 133 -6.45 -7.18 25.15
N ASP A 134 -6.58 -6.69 23.93
CA ASP A 134 -7.26 -7.33 22.80
C ASP A 134 -6.64 -6.81 21.52
N LEU A 135 -5.84 -7.65 20.89
CA LEU A 135 -5.07 -7.30 19.69
C LEU A 135 -5.98 -6.75 18.57
N VAL A 136 -7.05 -7.46 18.26
CA VAL A 136 -7.94 -7.12 17.14
C VAL A 136 -8.71 -5.83 17.44
N ALA A 137 -9.26 -5.70 18.62
CA ALA A 137 -9.98 -4.50 19.03
C ALA A 137 -9.05 -3.27 19.10
N GLY A 138 -7.84 -3.43 19.64
CA GLY A 138 -6.85 -2.35 19.74
C GLY A 138 -6.34 -1.89 18.38
N ILE A 139 -6.07 -2.82 17.45
CA ILE A 139 -5.68 -2.46 16.08
C ILE A 139 -6.83 -1.79 15.33
N ASN A 140 -8.06 -2.28 15.49
CA ASN A 140 -9.24 -1.63 14.90
C ASN A 140 -9.41 -0.19 15.41
N LEU A 141 -9.22 0.04 16.72
CA LEU A 141 -9.24 1.39 17.29
C LEU A 141 -8.17 2.30 16.67
N PHE A 142 -6.95 1.78 16.49
CA PHE A 142 -5.88 2.52 15.80
C PHE A 142 -6.28 2.89 14.37
N VAL A 143 -6.81 1.94 13.59
CA VAL A 143 -7.28 2.18 12.21
C VAL A 143 -8.39 3.23 12.16
N ASP A 144 -9.36 3.15 13.07
CA ASP A 144 -10.48 4.10 13.13
C ASP A 144 -9.99 5.53 13.43
N LEU A 145 -8.97 5.69 14.29
CA LEU A 145 -8.33 6.98 14.57
C LEU A 145 -7.59 7.52 13.33
N ILE A 146 -6.89 6.67 12.60
CA ILE A 146 -6.22 7.02 11.33
C ILE A 146 -7.24 7.50 10.30
N ILE A 147 -8.30 6.74 10.05
CA ILE A 147 -9.35 7.11 9.10
C ILE A 147 -9.99 8.44 9.50
N LYS A 148 -10.32 8.61 10.76
CA LYS A 148 -10.87 9.86 11.29
C LYS A 148 -9.91 11.04 11.08
N ALA A 149 -8.61 10.85 11.29
CA ALA A 149 -7.61 11.89 11.09
C ALA A 149 -7.45 12.28 9.61
N LEU A 150 -7.68 11.36 8.68
CA LEU A 150 -7.54 11.58 7.23
C LEU A 150 -8.84 11.98 6.54
N THR A 151 -9.99 11.85 7.19
CA THR A 151 -11.28 12.31 6.66
C THR A 151 -11.23 13.81 6.34
N GLY A 152 -11.61 14.17 5.12
CA GLY A 152 -11.60 15.56 4.63
C GLY A 152 -10.21 16.08 4.25
N LYS A 153 -9.23 15.22 4.08
CA LYS A 153 -7.86 15.55 3.60
C LYS A 153 -7.63 15.22 2.13
N ASP A 154 -8.68 14.88 1.41
CA ASP A 154 -8.70 14.52 -0.01
C ASP A 154 -8.19 15.61 -0.97
N LYS A 155 -8.05 16.84 -0.49
CA LYS A 155 -7.51 17.99 -1.26
C LYS A 155 -6.06 18.34 -0.90
N VAL A 156 -5.44 17.59 0.01
CA VAL A 156 -4.04 17.84 0.38
C VAL A 156 -3.13 17.15 -0.61
N GLU A 157 -2.45 17.93 -1.44
CA GLU A 157 -1.46 17.43 -2.39
C GLU A 157 -0.18 17.02 -1.67
N THR A 158 0.40 15.89 -2.09
CA THR A 158 1.67 15.40 -1.59
C THR A 158 2.41 14.60 -2.66
N ASN A 159 3.69 14.30 -2.43
CA ASN A 159 4.43 13.38 -3.30
C ASN A 159 4.32 11.96 -2.76
N LEU A 160 4.15 11.00 -3.67
CA LEU A 160 4.07 9.57 -3.40
C LEU A 160 5.12 8.84 -4.24
N LYS A 161 6.01 8.12 -3.58
CA LYS A 161 6.98 7.22 -4.22
C LYS A 161 6.36 5.85 -4.38
N LEU A 162 6.35 5.34 -5.61
CA LEU A 162 5.94 3.97 -5.94
C LEU A 162 7.15 3.15 -6.40
N VAL A 163 7.26 1.93 -5.91
CA VAL A 163 8.24 0.94 -6.35
C VAL A 163 7.56 -0.15 -7.17
N GLY A 164 8.36 -1.03 -7.80
CA GLY A 164 7.83 -2.20 -8.49
C GLY A 164 7.82 -3.42 -7.57
N ARG A 165 6.72 -4.16 -7.59
CA ARG A 165 6.63 -5.50 -7.02
C ARG A 165 6.38 -6.48 -8.15
N ASN A 166 7.24 -7.51 -8.25
CA ASN A 166 7.10 -8.55 -9.26
C ASN A 166 6.12 -9.63 -8.73
N ASN A 167 5.14 -9.97 -9.55
CA ASN A 167 4.27 -11.11 -9.34
C ASN A 167 4.18 -11.87 -10.68
N ASN A 168 4.67 -13.10 -10.70
CA ASN A 168 4.66 -13.98 -11.88
C ASN A 168 5.19 -13.32 -13.18
N GLY A 169 6.26 -12.55 -13.07
CA GLY A 169 6.89 -11.87 -14.22
C GLY A 169 6.30 -10.50 -14.56
N THR A 170 5.16 -10.14 -13.97
CA THR A 170 4.55 -8.82 -14.14
C THR A 170 4.93 -7.90 -12.98
N VAL A 171 5.38 -6.68 -13.28
CA VAL A 171 5.78 -5.69 -12.27
C VAL A 171 4.65 -4.70 -12.06
N TYR A 172 4.08 -4.70 -10.86
CA TYR A 172 3.02 -3.80 -10.42
C TYR A 172 3.56 -2.66 -9.57
N ALA A 173 2.88 -1.52 -9.59
CA ALA A 173 3.18 -0.43 -8.67
C ALA A 173 2.79 -0.83 -7.24
N ALA A 174 3.66 -0.52 -6.28
CA ALA A 174 3.44 -0.81 -4.86
C ALA A 174 4.04 0.29 -3.99
N LEU A 175 3.51 0.41 -2.76
CA LEU A 175 4.18 1.21 -1.74
C LEU A 175 5.49 0.52 -1.32
N PRO A 176 6.58 1.29 -1.12
CA PRO A 176 7.77 0.76 -0.45
C PRO A 176 7.44 0.31 0.97
N ASN A 177 8.30 -0.52 1.56
CA ASN A 177 8.22 -0.77 2.99
C ASN A 177 8.39 0.54 3.76
N ALA A 178 7.52 0.79 4.72
CA ALA A 178 7.49 2.05 5.47
C ALA A 178 8.55 2.13 6.57
N CYS A 179 9.21 1.03 6.90
CA CYS A 179 10.30 1.00 7.87
C CYS A 179 11.32 -0.08 7.52
N GLY A 180 12.52 0.08 8.07
CA GLY A 180 13.63 -0.86 8.01
C GLY A 180 14.18 -1.15 9.39
N LEU A 181 15.18 -2.04 9.47
CA LEU A 181 15.97 -2.31 10.69
C LEU A 181 17.41 -1.89 10.45
N ASN A 182 18.00 -1.23 11.45
CA ASN A 182 19.44 -0.97 11.49
C ASN A 182 20.20 -2.23 11.89
N LYS A 183 21.52 -2.15 11.98
CA LYS A 183 22.38 -3.28 12.35
C LYS A 183 22.12 -3.77 13.78
N GLU A 184 21.68 -2.88 14.65
CA GLU A 184 21.34 -3.14 16.06
C GLU A 184 19.94 -3.75 16.20
N GLY A 185 19.16 -3.77 15.11
CA GLY A 185 17.80 -4.30 15.09
C GLY A 185 16.74 -3.28 15.49
N ASP A 186 17.08 -1.99 15.55
CA ASP A 186 16.13 -0.92 15.79
C ASP A 186 15.41 -0.54 14.50
N ILE A 187 14.14 -0.18 14.64
CA ILE A 187 13.31 0.26 13.53
C ILE A 187 13.65 1.70 13.16
N PHE A 188 13.77 1.95 11.87
CA PHE A 188 13.81 3.30 11.33
C PHE A 188 12.81 3.48 10.20
N PRO A 189 12.19 4.69 10.06
CA PRO A 189 11.26 4.96 8.98
C PRO A 189 11.97 5.05 7.64
N THR A 190 11.28 4.57 6.59
CA THR A 190 11.68 4.76 5.18
C THR A 190 10.59 5.58 4.49
N ASN A 191 10.92 6.80 4.09
CA ASN A 191 9.92 7.73 3.57
C ASN A 191 9.47 7.34 2.16
N PHE A 192 8.16 7.19 1.98
CA PHE A 192 7.54 6.95 0.68
C PHE A 192 6.49 8.01 0.31
N ILE A 193 6.14 8.91 1.24
CA ILE A 193 5.17 9.99 1.04
C ILE A 193 5.71 11.28 1.67
N GLY A 194 5.42 12.45 1.06
CA GLY A 194 5.86 13.76 1.52
C GLY A 194 6.95 14.36 0.65
N ASP A 195 7.73 15.29 1.23
CA ASP A 195 8.81 15.98 0.54
C ASP A 195 10.13 15.16 0.59
N ASN A 196 11.08 15.54 -0.29
CA ASN A 196 12.43 14.95 -0.33
C ASN A 196 12.49 13.44 -0.50
N LEU A 197 11.58 12.89 -1.31
CA LEU A 197 11.61 11.47 -1.65
C LEU A 197 12.73 11.17 -2.65
N PHE A 198 13.40 10.04 -2.45
CA PHE A 198 14.44 9.55 -3.35
C PHE A 198 14.39 8.03 -3.47
N PHE A 199 14.94 7.52 -4.55
CA PHE A 199 15.12 6.07 -4.73
C PHE A 199 16.46 5.65 -4.14
N THR A 200 16.47 4.55 -3.40
CA THR A 200 17.70 3.89 -2.93
C THR A 200 18.48 3.31 -4.12
N ASN A 201 19.77 3.01 -3.93
CA ASN A 201 20.58 2.37 -4.97
C ASN A 201 19.99 1.02 -5.43
N TYR A 202 19.38 0.28 -4.52
CA TYR A 202 18.67 -0.96 -4.85
C TYR A 202 17.46 -0.67 -5.75
N GLU A 203 16.58 0.26 -5.35
CA GLU A 203 15.40 0.65 -6.12
C GLU A 203 15.79 1.18 -7.52
N LEU A 204 16.84 1.98 -7.64
CA LEU A 204 17.38 2.45 -8.93
C LEU A 204 17.87 1.28 -9.81
N THR A 205 18.48 0.27 -9.22
CA THR A 205 18.91 -0.92 -9.95
C THR A 205 17.70 -1.71 -10.47
N GLN A 206 16.65 -1.86 -9.66
CA GLN A 206 15.41 -2.51 -10.08
C GLN A 206 14.66 -1.70 -11.14
N GLN A 207 14.64 -0.37 -11.01
CA GLN A 207 14.06 0.53 -12.02
C GLN A 207 14.74 0.35 -13.40
N LYS A 208 16.07 0.30 -13.44
CA LYS A 208 16.84 0.05 -14.67
C LYS A 208 16.49 -1.31 -15.29
N LYS A 209 16.36 -2.36 -14.47
CA LYS A 209 15.92 -3.68 -14.94
C LYS A 209 14.51 -3.63 -15.52
N TYR A 210 13.60 -2.93 -14.88
CA TYR A 210 12.23 -2.74 -15.35
C TYR A 210 12.16 -1.97 -16.67
N GLN A 211 12.93 -0.89 -16.81
CA GLN A 211 12.99 -0.10 -18.04
C GLN A 211 13.62 -0.86 -19.22
N ASN A 212 14.59 -1.73 -18.94
CA ASN A 212 15.25 -2.56 -19.96
C ASN A 212 14.50 -3.86 -20.28
N ALA A 213 13.53 -4.25 -19.46
CA ALA A 213 12.63 -5.35 -19.80
C ALA A 213 11.77 -4.91 -20.99
N LYS A 214 11.72 -5.71 -22.07
CA LYS A 214 10.81 -5.45 -23.18
C LYS A 214 9.40 -5.29 -22.60
N PRO A 215 8.63 -4.26 -22.99
CA PRO A 215 7.28 -4.13 -22.53
C PRO A 215 6.50 -5.39 -22.95
N THR A 216 6.09 -6.19 -21.99
CA THR A 216 5.04 -7.17 -22.23
C THR A 216 3.82 -6.35 -22.60
N PRO A 217 3.15 -6.62 -23.74
CA PRO A 217 1.90 -5.93 -24.05
C PRO A 217 1.00 -6.06 -22.81
N MET A 218 0.50 -4.94 -22.30
CA MET A 218 -0.56 -4.99 -21.31
C MET A 218 -1.75 -5.61 -22.04
N GLU A 219 -2.04 -6.87 -21.77
CA GLU A 219 -3.34 -7.43 -22.08
C GLU A 219 -4.33 -6.57 -21.30
N ASP A 220 -5.29 -5.98 -22.03
CA ASP A 220 -6.44 -5.33 -21.44
C ASP A 220 -7.12 -6.37 -20.54
N ASN A 221 -6.83 -6.30 -19.25
CA ASN A 221 -7.51 -7.09 -18.24
C ASN A 221 -8.94 -6.56 -18.14
N ASN A 222 -9.77 -7.06 -19.05
CA ASN A 222 -11.22 -6.99 -18.92
C ASN A 222 -11.59 -7.76 -17.63
N PRO A 223 -12.21 -7.12 -16.62
CA PRO A 223 -12.53 -7.76 -15.35
C PRO A 223 -13.53 -8.92 -15.46
N ASP A 224 -14.06 -9.21 -16.65
CA ASP A 224 -15.04 -10.28 -16.90
C ASP A 224 -14.42 -11.65 -17.27
N LYS A 225 -13.10 -11.76 -17.33
CA LYS A 225 -12.49 -13.09 -17.41
C LYS A 225 -11.99 -13.49 -16.03
N SER A 226 -12.79 -14.30 -15.38
CA SER A 226 -12.43 -15.11 -14.20
C SER A 226 -11.35 -16.12 -14.59
N ASP A 227 -10.11 -15.68 -14.71
CA ASP A 227 -8.97 -16.56 -14.57
C ASP A 227 -8.51 -16.46 -13.12
N SER A 228 -8.79 -17.52 -12.43
CA SER A 228 -8.35 -17.82 -11.07
C SER A 228 -6.84 -18.03 -11.07
N ASP A 229 -6.05 -16.96 -11.18
CA ASP A 229 -4.63 -17.07 -10.94
C ASP A 229 -4.36 -16.86 -9.46
N ASP A 230 -4.09 -17.97 -8.85
CA ASP A 230 -3.67 -18.20 -7.49
C ASP A 230 -2.58 -17.23 -7.03
N LEU A 231 -2.96 -16.26 -6.20
CA LEU A 231 -2.02 -15.54 -5.36
C LEU A 231 -1.45 -16.55 -4.34
N ASN A 232 -0.32 -17.13 -4.67
CA ASN A 232 0.42 -17.96 -3.75
C ASN A 232 0.99 -17.07 -2.65
N LEU A 233 0.39 -17.12 -1.46
CA LEU A 233 0.87 -16.39 -0.28
C LEU A 233 2.27 -16.85 0.14
N ASP A 234 2.71 -18.02 -0.32
CA ASP A 234 4.04 -18.56 -0.05
C ASP A 234 5.12 -17.95 -0.97
N ASP A 235 4.71 -17.29 -2.08
CA ASP A 235 5.63 -16.64 -3.03
C ASP A 235 5.77 -15.13 -2.81
N ILE A 236 5.17 -14.59 -1.75
CA ILE A 236 5.43 -13.20 -1.36
C ILE A 236 6.79 -13.17 -0.67
N GLU A 237 7.85 -13.11 -1.45
CA GLU A 237 9.15 -12.62 -0.97
C GLU A 237 8.97 -11.17 -0.54
N LEU A 238 8.90 -10.98 0.77
CA LEU A 238 8.89 -9.68 1.45
C LEU A 238 10.27 -9.05 1.44
#